data_dd86728efc15401e9e329b981df0e1db
#
_entry.id   dd86728efc15401e9e329b981df0e1db
#
_cell.length_a   1.000
_cell.length_b   1.000
_cell.length_c   1.000
_cell.angle_alpha   90.00
_cell.angle_beta   90.00
_cell.angle_gamma   90.00
#
_symmetry.space_group_name_H-M   'P 1'
#
loop_
_entity.id
_entity.type
_entity.pdbx_description
1 polymer ?
#
loop_
_entity_poly.entity_id
_entity_poly.type
_entity_poly.pdbx_seq_one_letter_code
_entity_poly.pdbx_strand_id
1 'polypeptide(L)'
;DKVSCTSILTAWANSGERDAGERAEQLLQRMEDMYSRGNLGIKPDTVTYNAVIKVWGRCGSRQAGERSEALLRKMFKLYEEGNADVRPDDVTFNSVIHNIANSNEPDSPKRANRLLEQMEQSYEAGIIAAKPDIISYNSVLDAFAKSRRPGAAADAEEMLDNLENSYDSGVWNIEPDVYSYNIVISAWGKRGEAHKAVALLDRMTSGPLKGKTAIKPDTTTYNSVLNAWSQSSDRNAPVKALGLLEIMFRLHEGGDKTAQPDVLSISTVINAFSKSKFPGKAREARNLLRRMKKLYEQGEKKMQPNVYVYAAVLNTCAYAFGRNEEKEEALKVGIETYEELQSSNIEANHVVYGSFIRLCRKLMPMDDARRNHFITRAFRQCCSDGMVGEYVLKQLRAVPDVYTSMLQSYIVDVNVPIEDLSLPKKWSRNVRDRRQNRFR
;
A
#
# COMPACT_ATOMS: atom_id res chain seq x y z
N ASP A 1 7.46 -27.82 -30.22
CA ASP A 1 7.87 -26.64 -30.98
C ASP A 1 8.01 -25.43 -30.04
N LYS A 2 8.57 -24.34 -30.54
CA LYS A 2 8.79 -23.10 -29.80
C LYS A 2 7.47 -22.49 -29.27
N VAL A 3 6.39 -22.54 -30.02
CA VAL A 3 5.09 -21.97 -29.61
C VAL A 3 4.55 -22.70 -28.39
N SER A 4 4.63 -24.03 -28.36
CA SER A 4 4.24 -24.83 -27.21
C SER A 4 5.06 -24.49 -25.96
N CYS A 5 6.38 -24.32 -26.09
CA CYS A 5 7.24 -23.92 -24.98
C CYS A 5 6.89 -22.53 -24.43
N THR A 6 6.65 -21.56 -25.31
CA THR A 6 6.25 -20.19 -24.90
C THR A 6 4.87 -20.18 -24.23
N SER A 7 3.95 -21.03 -24.69
CA SER A 7 2.64 -21.20 -24.03
C SER A 7 2.77 -21.79 -22.61
N ILE A 8 3.66 -22.75 -22.41
CA ILE A 8 3.95 -23.33 -21.08
C ILE A 8 4.56 -22.23 -20.16
N LEU A 9 5.53 -21.45 -20.66
CA LEU A 9 6.12 -20.35 -19.91
C LEU A 9 5.04 -19.31 -19.50
N THR A 10 4.12 -19.00 -20.41
CA THR A 10 3.02 -18.08 -20.11
C THR A 10 2.08 -18.67 -19.05
N ALA A 11 1.78 -19.95 -19.09
CA ALA A 11 0.97 -20.62 -18.07
C ALA A 11 1.66 -20.59 -16.69
N TRP A 12 2.96 -20.86 -16.62
CA TRP A 12 3.72 -20.75 -15.37
C TRP A 12 3.79 -19.31 -14.84
N ALA A 13 3.94 -18.32 -15.72
CA ALA A 13 3.88 -16.92 -15.30
C ALA A 13 2.52 -16.53 -14.67
N ASN A 14 1.44 -17.22 -15.01
CA ASN A 14 0.10 -16.97 -14.47
C ASN A 14 -0.26 -17.87 -13.28
N SER A 15 0.48 -18.95 -13.02
CA SER A 15 0.20 -19.87 -11.91
C SER A 15 0.53 -19.28 -10.54
N GLY A 16 1.53 -18.41 -10.45
CA GLY A 16 2.03 -17.88 -9.17
C GLY A 16 2.75 -18.92 -8.30
N GLU A 17 3.10 -20.09 -8.85
CA GLU A 17 3.86 -21.14 -8.14
C GLU A 17 5.29 -20.64 -7.86
N ARG A 18 5.81 -20.93 -6.68
CA ARG A 18 7.15 -20.45 -6.26
C ARG A 18 8.30 -21.04 -7.05
N ASP A 19 8.16 -22.26 -7.49
CA ASP A 19 9.16 -23.00 -8.27
C ASP A 19 9.03 -22.80 -9.79
N ALA A 20 8.03 -22.02 -10.23
CA ALA A 20 7.80 -21.75 -11.65
C ALA A 20 9.03 -21.13 -12.34
N GLY A 21 9.78 -20.27 -11.64
CA GLY A 21 11.00 -19.66 -12.18
C GLY A 21 12.08 -20.70 -12.52
N GLU A 22 12.34 -21.63 -11.60
CA GLU A 22 13.34 -22.70 -11.82
C GLU A 22 12.91 -23.63 -12.94
N ARG A 23 11.63 -24.01 -13.00
CA ARG A 23 11.09 -24.84 -14.10
C ARG A 23 11.20 -24.11 -15.45
N ALA A 24 11.00 -22.81 -15.48
CA ALA A 24 11.12 -22.00 -16.69
C ALA A 24 12.58 -21.96 -17.20
N GLU A 25 13.56 -21.78 -16.33
CA GLU A 25 14.97 -21.88 -16.70
C GLU A 25 15.36 -23.28 -17.18
N GLN A 26 14.87 -24.33 -16.53
CA GLN A 26 15.10 -25.72 -16.97
C GLN A 26 14.52 -25.96 -18.37
N LEU A 27 13.35 -25.40 -18.67
CA LEU A 27 12.76 -25.50 -20.00
C LEU A 27 13.60 -24.74 -21.03
N LEU A 28 14.04 -23.51 -20.69
CA LEU A 28 14.95 -22.74 -21.56
C LEU A 28 16.23 -23.52 -21.85
N GLN A 29 16.87 -24.09 -20.82
CA GLN A 29 18.07 -24.89 -21.01
C GLN A 29 17.83 -26.11 -21.93
N ARG A 30 16.70 -26.80 -21.77
CA ARG A 30 16.33 -27.90 -22.68
C ARG A 30 16.13 -27.43 -24.11
N MET A 31 15.55 -26.24 -24.32
CA MET A 31 15.41 -25.66 -25.66
C MET A 31 16.78 -25.38 -26.29
N GLU A 32 17.70 -24.81 -25.52
CA GLU A 32 19.10 -24.55 -25.97
C GLU A 32 19.84 -25.86 -26.33
N ASP A 33 19.72 -26.90 -25.46
CA ASP A 33 20.35 -28.20 -25.71
C ASP A 33 19.77 -28.89 -26.95
N MET A 34 18.47 -28.81 -27.19
CA MET A 34 17.84 -29.38 -28.37
C MET A 34 18.23 -28.62 -29.66
N TYR A 35 18.32 -27.30 -29.57
CA TYR A 35 18.78 -26.47 -30.69
C TYR A 35 20.23 -26.78 -31.03
N SER A 36 21.14 -26.92 -30.06
CA SER A 36 22.54 -27.26 -30.27
C SER A 36 22.74 -28.65 -30.91
N ARG A 37 21.78 -29.56 -30.70
CA ARG A 37 21.72 -30.90 -31.33
C ARG A 37 21.08 -30.89 -32.72
N GLY A 38 20.79 -29.69 -33.30
CA GLY A 38 20.31 -29.54 -34.68
C GLY A 38 18.79 -29.41 -34.83
N ASN A 39 17.98 -29.32 -33.73
CA ASN A 39 16.56 -29.06 -33.85
C ASN A 39 16.30 -27.58 -34.03
N LEU A 40 16.25 -27.10 -35.26
CA LEU A 40 16.09 -25.69 -35.62
C LEU A 40 14.71 -25.12 -35.21
N GLY A 41 13.67 -25.95 -35.10
CA GLY A 41 12.30 -25.51 -34.78
C GLY A 41 12.08 -25.12 -33.31
N ILE A 42 13.12 -25.26 -32.47
CA ILE A 42 13.04 -24.95 -31.03
C ILE A 42 14.01 -23.88 -30.57
N LYS A 43 14.63 -23.15 -31.52
CA LYS A 43 15.60 -22.10 -31.24
C LYS A 43 15.02 -21.05 -30.29
N PRO A 44 15.61 -20.81 -29.10
CA PRO A 44 15.20 -19.73 -28.22
C PRO A 44 15.50 -18.37 -28.88
N ASP A 45 14.63 -17.41 -28.64
CA ASP A 45 14.76 -16.03 -29.08
C ASP A 45 14.47 -15.04 -27.94
N THR A 46 14.54 -13.73 -28.22
CA THR A 46 14.25 -12.66 -27.25
C THR A 46 12.90 -12.87 -26.56
N VAL A 47 11.86 -13.30 -27.29
CA VAL A 47 10.51 -13.56 -26.71
C VAL A 47 10.56 -14.69 -25.68
N THR A 48 11.33 -15.75 -25.99
CA THR A 48 11.49 -16.89 -25.06
C THR A 48 12.20 -16.47 -23.77
N TYR A 49 13.30 -15.72 -23.87
CA TYR A 49 14.02 -15.19 -22.70
C TYR A 49 13.15 -14.24 -21.89
N ASN A 50 12.44 -13.31 -22.54
CA ASN A 50 11.50 -12.40 -21.88
C ASN A 50 10.39 -13.14 -21.14
N ALA A 51 9.88 -14.24 -21.70
CA ALA A 51 8.89 -15.08 -21.03
C ALA A 51 9.46 -15.70 -19.74
N VAL A 52 10.70 -16.21 -19.74
CA VAL A 52 11.36 -16.76 -18.54
C VAL A 52 11.59 -15.67 -17.49
N ILE A 53 12.08 -14.49 -17.88
CA ILE A 53 12.26 -13.32 -17.00
C ILE A 53 10.92 -12.92 -16.35
N LYS A 54 9.83 -12.94 -17.12
CA LYS A 54 8.47 -12.65 -16.63
C LYS A 54 7.98 -13.70 -15.63
N VAL A 55 8.30 -14.99 -15.82
CA VAL A 55 7.98 -16.05 -14.85
C VAL A 55 8.67 -15.76 -13.52
N TRP A 56 9.96 -15.43 -13.54
CA TRP A 56 10.70 -15.06 -12.34
C TRP A 56 10.07 -13.87 -11.59
N GLY A 57 9.62 -12.86 -12.31
CA GLY A 57 8.96 -11.69 -11.70
C GLY A 57 7.62 -12.00 -11.02
N ARG A 58 6.94 -13.06 -11.44
CA ARG A 58 5.61 -13.43 -10.92
C ARG A 58 5.61 -14.55 -9.88
N CYS A 59 6.66 -15.36 -9.78
CA CYS A 59 6.72 -16.48 -8.84
C CYS A 59 6.96 -16.04 -7.37
N GLY A 60 7.21 -14.76 -7.10
CA GLY A 60 7.44 -14.23 -5.75
C GLY A 60 8.74 -14.73 -5.09
N SER A 61 9.68 -15.27 -5.86
CA SER A 61 10.99 -15.69 -5.38
C SER A 61 11.87 -14.47 -5.05
N ARG A 62 12.62 -14.55 -3.95
CA ARG A 62 13.65 -13.55 -3.62
C ARG A 62 14.79 -13.50 -4.65
N GLN A 63 15.05 -14.60 -5.33
CA GLN A 63 16.10 -14.70 -6.35
C GLN A 63 15.70 -14.11 -7.69
N ALA A 64 14.44 -13.64 -7.86
CA ALA A 64 13.92 -13.17 -9.14
C ALA A 64 14.78 -12.07 -9.78
N GLY A 65 15.26 -11.11 -8.99
CA GLY A 65 16.13 -10.04 -9.46
C GLY A 65 17.48 -10.57 -9.97
N GLU A 66 18.17 -11.40 -9.18
CA GLU A 66 19.47 -11.98 -9.51
C GLU A 66 19.42 -12.88 -10.74
N ARG A 67 18.39 -13.76 -10.80
CA ARG A 67 18.19 -14.67 -11.95
C ARG A 67 17.86 -13.91 -13.23
N SER A 68 17.01 -12.88 -13.13
CA SER A 68 16.69 -12.05 -14.29
C SER A 68 17.90 -11.30 -14.83
N GLU A 69 18.78 -10.75 -13.96
CA GLU A 69 20.06 -10.16 -14.39
C GLU A 69 21.00 -11.19 -15.05
N ALA A 70 21.06 -12.41 -14.51
CA ALA A 70 21.87 -13.47 -15.08
C ALA A 70 21.40 -13.84 -16.50
N LEU A 71 20.07 -13.89 -16.70
CA LEU A 71 19.48 -14.12 -18.03
C LEU A 71 19.80 -12.98 -18.99
N LEU A 72 19.69 -11.71 -18.55
CA LEU A 72 20.06 -10.55 -19.38
C LEU A 72 21.55 -10.60 -19.78
N ARG A 73 22.47 -10.90 -18.84
CA ARG A 73 23.88 -11.08 -19.15
C ARG A 73 24.11 -12.20 -20.16
N LYS A 74 23.38 -13.30 -20.05
CA LYS A 74 23.43 -14.42 -21.02
C LYS A 74 22.96 -13.97 -22.41
N MET A 75 21.89 -13.18 -22.49
CA MET A 75 21.37 -12.63 -23.75
C MET A 75 22.42 -11.73 -24.42
N PHE A 76 23.07 -10.84 -23.67
CA PHE A 76 24.16 -10.00 -24.19
C PHE A 76 25.30 -10.85 -24.76
N LYS A 77 25.77 -11.84 -24.00
CA LYS A 77 26.85 -12.74 -24.44
C LYS A 77 26.49 -13.46 -25.73
N LEU A 78 25.30 -14.02 -25.83
CA LEU A 78 24.84 -14.71 -27.04
C LEU A 78 24.70 -13.76 -28.23
N TYR A 79 24.26 -12.52 -27.99
CA TYR A 79 24.17 -11.50 -29.04
C TYR A 79 25.57 -11.09 -29.57
N GLU A 80 26.55 -10.88 -28.68
CA GLU A 80 27.94 -10.59 -29.01
C GLU A 80 28.60 -11.75 -29.75
N GLU A 81 28.23 -12.99 -29.46
CA GLU A 81 28.68 -14.21 -30.19
C GLU A 81 27.99 -14.36 -31.56
N GLY A 82 27.13 -13.40 -31.98
CA GLY A 82 26.52 -13.35 -33.31
C GLY A 82 25.09 -13.90 -33.38
N ASN A 83 24.48 -14.27 -32.28
CA ASN A 83 23.08 -14.71 -32.28
C ASN A 83 22.12 -13.50 -32.23
N ALA A 84 21.79 -12.95 -33.40
CA ALA A 84 20.93 -11.79 -33.55
C ALA A 84 19.48 -11.99 -33.02
N ASP A 85 19.00 -13.25 -32.92
CA ASP A 85 17.64 -13.56 -32.46
C ASP A 85 17.43 -13.36 -30.95
N VAL A 86 18.53 -13.22 -30.19
CA VAL A 86 18.51 -13.08 -28.70
C VAL A 86 18.90 -11.66 -28.27
N ARG A 87 18.74 -10.68 -29.16
CA ARG A 87 19.04 -9.28 -28.83
C ARG A 87 18.12 -8.76 -27.69
N PRO A 88 18.70 -8.25 -26.59
CA PRO A 88 17.87 -7.61 -25.55
C PRO A 88 17.08 -6.42 -26.11
N ASP A 89 15.81 -6.32 -25.72
CA ASP A 89 14.90 -5.25 -26.10
C ASP A 89 14.43 -4.46 -24.86
N ASP A 90 13.58 -3.44 -25.06
CA ASP A 90 12.98 -2.62 -24.00
C ASP A 90 12.17 -3.47 -23.01
N VAL A 91 11.45 -4.49 -23.49
CA VAL A 91 10.71 -5.43 -22.65
C VAL A 91 11.64 -6.23 -21.73
N THR A 92 12.81 -6.63 -22.27
CA THR A 92 13.85 -7.34 -21.49
C THR A 92 14.33 -6.48 -20.33
N PHE A 93 14.81 -5.26 -20.62
CA PHE A 93 15.33 -4.35 -19.60
C PHE A 93 14.25 -3.98 -18.56
N ASN A 94 13.07 -3.56 -19.02
CA ASN A 94 11.97 -3.17 -18.13
C ASN A 94 11.55 -4.33 -17.22
N SER A 95 11.51 -5.57 -17.72
CA SER A 95 11.19 -6.74 -16.91
C SER A 95 12.27 -7.04 -15.87
N VAL A 96 13.55 -6.92 -16.22
CA VAL A 96 14.67 -7.16 -15.29
C VAL A 96 14.70 -6.07 -14.21
N ILE A 97 14.60 -4.79 -14.61
CA ILE A 97 14.52 -3.65 -13.66
C ILE A 97 13.36 -3.86 -12.68
N HIS A 98 12.19 -4.22 -13.19
CA HIS A 98 11.01 -4.49 -12.37
C HIS A 98 11.23 -5.65 -11.39
N ASN A 99 11.87 -6.74 -11.81
CA ASN A 99 12.15 -7.90 -10.95
C ASN A 99 13.16 -7.56 -9.85
N ILE A 100 14.18 -6.77 -10.16
CA ILE A 100 15.12 -6.24 -9.18
C ILE A 100 14.39 -5.33 -8.19
N ALA A 101 13.56 -4.39 -8.67
CA ALA A 101 12.78 -3.46 -7.85
C ALA A 101 11.90 -4.18 -6.83
N ASN A 102 11.36 -5.35 -7.17
CA ASN A 102 10.49 -6.14 -6.32
C ASN A 102 11.20 -7.22 -5.48
N SER A 103 12.52 -7.37 -5.59
CA SER A 103 13.28 -8.38 -4.83
C SER A 103 13.33 -8.12 -3.32
N ASN A 104 13.02 -6.89 -2.88
CA ASN A 104 13.14 -6.41 -1.49
C ASN A 104 14.56 -6.54 -0.90
N GLU A 105 15.57 -6.63 -1.73
CA GLU A 105 16.98 -6.60 -1.31
C GLU A 105 17.40 -5.15 -0.97
N PRO A 106 18.30 -4.95 0.01
CA PRO A 106 18.69 -3.60 0.45
C PRO A 106 19.33 -2.75 -0.66
N ASP A 107 20.01 -3.37 -1.61
CA ASP A 107 20.72 -2.73 -2.73
C ASP A 107 19.93 -2.72 -4.04
N SER A 108 18.71 -3.29 -4.06
CA SER A 108 17.89 -3.37 -5.26
C SER A 108 17.69 -2.01 -5.96
N PRO A 109 17.48 -0.87 -5.26
CA PRO A 109 17.34 0.40 -5.96
C PRO A 109 18.59 0.80 -6.74
N LYS A 110 19.78 0.61 -6.12
CA LYS A 110 21.04 0.93 -6.80
C LYS A 110 21.33 0.01 -7.99
N ARG A 111 20.97 -1.27 -7.86
CA ARG A 111 21.11 -2.23 -8.97
C ARG A 111 20.17 -1.87 -10.12
N ALA A 112 18.92 -1.55 -9.81
CA ALA A 112 17.94 -1.12 -10.80
C ALA A 112 18.40 0.15 -11.54
N ASN A 113 18.93 1.14 -10.80
CA ASN A 113 19.45 2.37 -11.39
C ASN A 113 20.66 2.13 -12.31
N ARG A 114 21.64 1.32 -11.87
CA ARG A 114 22.79 0.95 -12.74
C ARG A 114 22.34 0.26 -14.03
N LEU A 115 21.30 -0.56 -13.95
CA LEU A 115 20.80 -1.24 -15.14
C LEU A 115 20.10 -0.26 -16.10
N LEU A 116 19.42 0.76 -15.58
CA LEU A 116 18.86 1.85 -16.40
C LEU A 116 19.99 2.64 -17.06
N GLU A 117 21.03 3.03 -16.32
CA GLU A 117 22.22 3.70 -16.86
C GLU A 117 22.90 2.85 -17.95
N GLN A 118 23.00 1.54 -17.76
CA GLN A 118 23.51 0.63 -18.77
C GLN A 118 22.64 0.59 -20.02
N MET A 119 21.31 0.63 -19.87
CA MET A 119 20.36 0.69 -20.98
C MET A 119 20.56 1.99 -21.79
N GLU A 120 20.66 3.14 -21.10
CA GLU A 120 20.92 4.45 -21.70
C GLU A 120 22.23 4.43 -22.52
N GLN A 121 23.34 4.05 -21.89
CA GLN A 121 24.65 3.98 -22.51
C GLN A 121 24.68 3.03 -23.71
N SER A 122 24.08 1.86 -23.60
CA SER A 122 24.04 0.87 -24.68
C SER A 122 23.19 1.33 -25.88
N TYR A 123 22.10 2.09 -25.60
CA TYR A 123 21.29 2.70 -26.65
C TYR A 123 22.05 3.84 -27.37
N GLU A 124 22.69 4.74 -26.61
CA GLU A 124 23.46 5.86 -27.14
C GLU A 124 24.67 5.38 -27.98
N ALA A 125 25.29 4.29 -27.54
CA ALA A 125 26.38 3.63 -28.28
C ALA A 125 25.89 2.84 -29.52
N GLY A 126 24.59 2.73 -29.76
CA GLY A 126 24.01 1.96 -30.85
C GLY A 126 24.17 0.44 -30.74
N ILE A 127 24.57 -0.06 -29.55
CA ILE A 127 24.75 -1.50 -29.29
C ILE A 127 23.41 -2.22 -29.28
N ILE A 128 22.41 -1.62 -28.66
CA ILE A 128 21.04 -2.15 -28.58
C ILE A 128 20.03 -1.16 -29.17
N ALA A 129 18.87 -1.68 -29.56
CA ALA A 129 17.73 -0.83 -29.98
C ALA A 129 16.78 -0.47 -28.81
N ALA A 130 17.02 -1.05 -27.64
CA ALA A 130 16.19 -0.83 -26.45
C ALA A 130 16.36 0.61 -25.95
N LYS A 131 15.40 1.46 -26.26
CA LYS A 131 15.35 2.84 -25.80
C LYS A 131 14.71 2.90 -24.41
N PRO A 132 15.31 3.57 -23.43
CA PRO A 132 14.64 3.85 -22.16
C PRO A 132 13.30 4.57 -22.38
N ASP A 133 12.31 4.22 -21.57
CA ASP A 133 10.98 4.80 -21.61
C ASP A 133 10.52 5.18 -20.18
N ILE A 134 9.35 5.78 -20.05
CA ILE A 134 8.80 6.16 -18.74
C ILE A 134 8.59 4.96 -17.82
N ILE A 135 8.38 3.77 -18.35
CA ILE A 135 8.22 2.52 -17.57
C ILE A 135 9.54 2.13 -16.93
N SER A 136 10.68 2.29 -17.66
CA SER A 136 12.03 2.05 -17.14
C SER A 136 12.30 2.93 -15.93
N TYR A 137 12.10 4.25 -16.06
CA TYR A 137 12.32 5.22 -14.99
C TYR A 137 11.38 4.99 -13.80
N ASN A 138 10.08 4.80 -14.06
CA ASN A 138 9.09 4.54 -13.00
C ASN A 138 9.39 3.25 -12.23
N SER A 139 9.95 2.23 -12.86
CA SER A 139 10.36 1.00 -12.19
C SER A 139 11.53 1.25 -11.22
N VAL A 140 12.49 2.09 -11.58
CA VAL A 140 13.59 2.48 -10.68
C VAL A 140 13.11 3.40 -9.56
N LEU A 141 12.26 4.38 -9.86
CA LEU A 141 11.61 5.23 -8.85
C LEU A 141 10.86 4.37 -7.81
N ASP A 142 10.10 3.36 -8.26
CA ASP A 142 9.36 2.45 -7.39
C ASP A 142 10.30 1.59 -6.52
N ALA A 143 11.47 1.19 -7.05
CA ALA A 143 12.50 0.51 -6.26
C ALA A 143 13.00 1.37 -5.09
N PHE A 144 13.31 2.64 -5.34
CA PHE A 144 13.68 3.59 -4.29
C PHE A 144 12.54 3.81 -3.29
N ALA A 145 11.30 4.01 -3.77
CA ALA A 145 10.13 4.24 -2.94
C ALA A 145 9.75 3.06 -2.03
N LYS A 146 10.05 1.83 -2.44
CA LYS A 146 9.84 0.59 -1.66
C LYS A 146 10.97 0.32 -0.69
N SER A 147 12.15 0.84 -0.92
CA SER A 147 13.33 0.63 -0.08
C SER A 147 13.12 1.22 1.31
N ARG A 148 13.50 0.43 2.33
CA ARG A 148 13.48 0.88 3.73
C ARG A 148 14.77 1.61 4.13
N ARG A 149 15.72 1.76 3.22
CA ARG A 149 16.99 2.43 3.47
C ARG A 149 16.77 3.91 3.84
N PRO A 150 17.48 4.43 4.85
CA PRO A 150 17.53 5.87 5.08
C PRO A 150 17.95 6.61 3.80
N GLY A 151 17.32 7.72 3.48
CA GLY A 151 17.63 8.51 2.28
C GLY A 151 16.94 8.05 0.98
N ALA A 152 16.37 6.83 0.90
CA ALA A 152 15.80 6.32 -0.35
C ALA A 152 14.66 7.18 -0.95
N ALA A 153 13.93 7.98 -0.15
CA ALA A 153 12.97 8.92 -0.70
C ALA A 153 13.63 10.15 -1.32
N ALA A 154 14.77 10.57 -0.77
CA ALA A 154 15.57 11.64 -1.37
C ALA A 154 16.21 11.18 -2.68
N ASP A 155 16.73 9.94 -2.72
CA ASP A 155 17.26 9.36 -3.95
C ASP A 155 16.16 9.24 -5.03
N ALA A 156 14.92 8.92 -4.64
CA ALA A 156 13.78 8.90 -5.58
C ALA A 156 13.42 10.31 -6.08
N GLU A 157 13.45 11.33 -5.21
CA GLU A 157 13.23 12.73 -5.60
C GLU A 157 14.33 13.21 -6.53
N GLU A 158 15.61 12.93 -6.24
CA GLU A 158 16.75 13.25 -7.09
C GLU A 158 16.63 12.61 -8.49
N MET A 159 16.17 11.35 -8.54
CA MET A 159 15.94 10.70 -9.83
C MET A 159 14.80 11.34 -10.62
N LEU A 160 13.73 11.79 -9.96
CA LEU A 160 12.65 12.55 -10.61
C LEU A 160 13.17 13.89 -11.13
N ASP A 161 14.01 14.59 -10.34
CA ASP A 161 14.66 15.84 -10.75
C ASP A 161 15.55 15.62 -12.00
N ASN A 162 16.32 14.55 -12.03
CA ASN A 162 17.17 14.20 -13.17
C ASN A 162 16.32 13.91 -14.42
N LEU A 163 15.21 13.20 -14.27
CA LEU A 163 14.29 12.92 -15.38
C LEU A 163 13.68 14.22 -15.95
N GLU A 164 13.21 15.13 -15.08
CA GLU A 164 12.71 16.43 -15.51
C GLU A 164 13.76 17.27 -16.22
N ASN A 165 14.98 17.34 -15.65
CA ASN A 165 16.08 18.08 -16.25
C ASN A 165 16.48 17.50 -17.61
N SER A 166 16.49 16.20 -17.77
CA SER A 166 16.78 15.52 -19.03
C SER A 166 15.73 15.78 -20.10
N TYR A 167 14.45 15.83 -19.69
CA TYR A 167 13.36 16.22 -20.58
C TYR A 167 13.46 17.70 -20.99
N ASP A 168 13.75 18.59 -20.03
CA ASP A 168 13.84 20.05 -20.24
C ASP A 168 15.03 20.44 -21.13
N SER A 169 16.13 19.72 -21.01
CA SER A 169 17.31 19.91 -21.85
C SER A 169 17.20 19.25 -23.24
N GLY A 170 16.16 18.44 -23.45
CA GLY A 170 15.94 17.71 -24.70
C GLY A 170 16.88 16.51 -24.89
N VAL A 171 17.62 16.10 -23.85
CA VAL A 171 18.51 14.91 -23.90
C VAL A 171 17.66 13.65 -24.09
N TRP A 172 16.65 13.49 -23.25
CA TRP A 172 15.65 12.44 -23.40
C TRP A 172 14.26 13.05 -23.59
N ASN A 173 13.51 12.60 -24.59
CA ASN A 173 12.11 13.01 -24.78
C ASN A 173 11.18 12.08 -23.96
N ILE A 174 11.45 12.00 -22.62
CA ILE A 174 10.70 11.19 -21.66
C ILE A 174 10.15 12.11 -20.61
N GLU A 175 8.85 12.41 -20.70
CA GLU A 175 8.15 13.29 -19.77
C GLU A 175 7.73 12.52 -18.52
N PRO A 176 8.03 12.99 -17.29
CA PRO A 176 7.45 12.45 -16.08
C PRO A 176 5.93 12.49 -16.13
N ASP A 177 5.28 11.45 -15.66
CA ASP A 177 3.82 11.34 -15.63
C ASP A 177 3.26 11.43 -14.20
N VAL A 178 1.92 11.37 -14.07
CA VAL A 178 1.24 11.35 -12.77
C VAL A 178 1.78 10.22 -11.88
N TYR A 179 2.12 9.08 -12.49
CA TYR A 179 2.60 7.91 -11.76
C TYR A 179 4.02 8.15 -11.20
N SER A 180 4.90 8.82 -11.95
CA SER A 180 6.24 9.21 -11.48
C SER A 180 6.17 10.05 -10.20
N TYR A 181 5.34 11.09 -10.20
CA TYR A 181 5.13 11.94 -9.02
C TYR A 181 4.49 11.17 -7.86
N ASN A 182 3.47 10.35 -8.13
CA ASN A 182 2.77 9.56 -7.11
C ASN A 182 3.71 8.60 -6.38
N ILE A 183 4.68 8.01 -7.06
CA ILE A 183 5.71 7.15 -6.46
C ILE A 183 6.52 7.95 -5.44
N VAL A 184 7.05 9.13 -5.82
CA VAL A 184 7.93 9.93 -4.96
C VAL A 184 7.14 10.55 -3.79
N ILE A 185 5.93 11.08 -4.06
CA ILE A 185 5.02 11.58 -3.02
C ILE A 185 4.71 10.46 -2.01
N SER A 186 4.41 9.25 -2.47
CA SER A 186 4.16 8.09 -1.61
C SER A 186 5.41 7.70 -0.80
N ALA A 187 6.60 7.81 -1.36
CA ALA A 187 7.86 7.54 -0.67
C ALA A 187 8.07 8.49 0.52
N TRP A 188 7.85 9.78 0.34
CA TRP A 188 7.87 10.77 1.41
C TRP A 188 6.71 10.57 2.40
N GLY A 189 5.53 10.23 1.89
CA GLY A 189 4.35 9.96 2.70
C GLY A 189 4.55 8.82 3.71
N LYS A 190 5.18 7.73 3.31
CA LYS A 190 5.52 6.60 4.20
C LYS A 190 6.48 6.98 5.33
N ARG A 191 7.23 8.07 5.18
CA ARG A 191 8.20 8.58 6.16
C ARG A 191 7.62 9.70 7.03
N GLY A 192 6.37 10.13 6.75
CA GLY A 192 5.73 11.23 7.48
C GLY A 192 6.25 12.63 7.10
N GLU A 193 7.05 12.72 6.03
CA GLU A 193 7.62 13.98 5.51
C GLU A 193 6.59 14.73 4.66
N ALA A 194 5.50 15.17 5.32
CA ALA A 194 4.34 15.75 4.65
C ALA A 194 4.66 17.03 3.88
N HIS A 195 5.60 17.85 4.37
CA HIS A 195 5.98 19.07 3.68
C HIS A 195 6.66 18.79 2.32
N LYS A 196 7.47 17.74 2.25
CA LYS A 196 8.07 17.28 1.00
C LYS A 196 7.01 16.77 0.01
N ALA A 197 6.05 15.99 0.51
CA ALA A 197 4.93 15.50 -0.29
C ALA A 197 4.07 16.65 -0.86
N VAL A 198 3.82 17.71 -0.06
CA VAL A 198 3.09 18.90 -0.51
C VAL A 198 3.90 19.68 -1.55
N ALA A 199 5.20 19.86 -1.34
CA ALA A 199 6.05 20.59 -2.30
C ALA A 199 6.04 19.92 -3.70
N LEU A 200 6.02 18.55 -3.73
CA LEU A 200 5.88 17.80 -4.98
C LEU A 200 4.49 17.95 -5.61
N LEU A 201 3.42 17.99 -4.80
CA LEU A 201 2.07 18.27 -5.30
C LEU A 201 1.98 19.68 -5.90
N ASP A 202 2.56 20.68 -5.23
CA ASP A 202 2.60 22.06 -5.73
C ASP A 202 3.42 22.17 -7.03
N ARG A 203 4.56 21.47 -7.10
CA ARG A 203 5.41 21.39 -8.31
C ARG A 203 4.65 20.75 -9.47
N MET A 204 3.92 19.67 -9.24
CA MET A 204 3.10 18.97 -10.23
C MET A 204 1.99 19.89 -10.79
N THR A 205 1.36 20.71 -9.93
CA THR A 205 0.25 21.59 -10.31
C THR A 205 0.70 22.92 -10.93
N SER A 206 1.86 23.43 -10.51
CA SER A 206 2.39 24.73 -11.01
C SER A 206 3.00 24.61 -12.42
N GLY A 207 3.21 23.38 -12.88
CA GLY A 207 3.95 23.09 -14.10
C GLY A 207 5.47 23.29 -13.93
N PRO A 208 6.30 22.54 -14.63
CA PRO A 208 7.72 22.79 -14.65
C PRO A 208 8.04 24.16 -15.27
N LEU A 209 9.08 24.78 -14.76
CA LEU A 209 9.61 26.06 -15.27
C LEU A 209 9.79 26.03 -16.79
N LYS A 210 9.08 26.90 -17.53
CA LYS A 210 9.12 27.09 -18.99
C LYS A 210 8.06 26.37 -19.85
N GLY A 211 6.78 26.77 -19.68
CA GLY A 211 5.80 26.59 -20.77
C GLY A 211 5.20 25.20 -20.91
N LYS A 212 5.40 24.32 -19.94
CA LYS A 212 4.82 22.97 -19.92
C LYS A 212 3.42 22.93 -19.33
N THR A 213 2.62 22.00 -19.82
CA THR A 213 1.31 21.69 -19.24
C THR A 213 1.47 21.14 -17.82
N ALA A 214 0.79 21.77 -16.86
CA ALA A 214 0.72 21.23 -15.50
C ALA A 214 0.22 19.78 -15.52
N ILE A 215 0.89 18.91 -14.80
CA ILE A 215 0.44 17.53 -14.62
C ILE A 215 -0.71 17.53 -13.62
N LYS A 216 -1.87 17.02 -14.04
CA LYS A 216 -3.07 17.07 -13.22
C LYS A 216 -3.04 15.98 -12.14
N PRO A 217 -3.05 16.33 -10.83
CA PRO A 217 -3.13 15.36 -9.76
C PRO A 217 -4.42 14.54 -9.80
N ASP A 218 -4.31 13.27 -9.45
CA ASP A 218 -5.44 12.37 -9.32
C ASP A 218 -5.78 12.06 -7.84
N THR A 219 -6.84 11.29 -7.61
CA THR A 219 -7.23 10.84 -6.26
C THR A 219 -6.08 10.13 -5.53
N THR A 220 -5.23 9.39 -6.26
CA THR A 220 -4.07 8.68 -5.68
C THR A 220 -3.01 9.66 -5.20
N THR A 221 -2.75 10.72 -5.98
CA THR A 221 -1.85 11.82 -5.60
C THR A 221 -2.29 12.45 -4.27
N TYR A 222 -3.54 12.91 -4.21
CA TYR A 222 -4.10 13.52 -2.99
C TYR A 222 -4.09 12.55 -1.80
N ASN A 223 -4.49 11.29 -1.99
CA ASN A 223 -4.47 10.28 -0.95
C ASN A 223 -3.05 10.01 -0.43
N SER A 224 -2.04 10.08 -1.27
CA SER A 224 -0.63 9.94 -0.88
C SER A 224 -0.18 11.10 0.01
N VAL A 225 -0.56 12.34 -0.32
CA VAL A 225 -0.27 13.53 0.51
C VAL A 225 -1.09 13.51 1.81
N LEU A 226 -2.37 13.11 1.78
CA LEU A 226 -3.17 12.90 2.98
C LEU A 226 -2.54 11.87 3.91
N ASN A 227 -2.02 10.77 3.36
CA ASN A 227 -1.29 9.76 4.14
C ASN A 227 -0.02 10.34 4.75
N ALA A 228 0.72 11.19 4.02
CA ALA A 228 1.88 11.89 4.56
C ALA A 228 1.52 12.71 5.81
N TRP A 229 0.45 13.51 5.74
CA TRP A 229 -0.06 14.23 6.90
C TRP A 229 -0.50 13.30 8.03
N SER A 230 -1.15 12.18 7.73
CA SER A 230 -1.59 11.23 8.75
C SER A 230 -0.43 10.53 9.49
N GLN A 231 0.75 10.49 8.91
CA GLN A 231 1.97 9.92 9.52
C GLN A 231 2.89 11.01 10.10
N SER A 232 2.66 12.27 9.78
CA SER A 232 3.47 13.40 10.22
C SER A 232 3.36 13.64 11.73
N SER A 233 4.45 14.11 12.33
CA SER A 233 4.50 14.59 13.70
C SER A 233 4.09 16.06 13.87
N ASP A 234 3.75 16.76 12.78
CA ASP A 234 3.29 18.16 12.83
C ASP A 234 1.98 18.25 13.64
N ARG A 235 1.94 19.18 14.60
CA ARG A 235 0.75 19.42 15.43
C ARG A 235 -0.48 19.80 14.60
N ASN A 236 -0.28 20.49 13.47
CA ASN A 236 -1.34 20.95 12.58
C ASN A 236 -1.64 19.95 11.46
N ALA A 237 -1.01 18.78 11.45
CA ALA A 237 -1.22 17.77 10.43
C ALA A 237 -2.70 17.43 10.17
N PRO A 238 -3.57 17.22 11.18
CA PRO A 238 -4.99 16.93 10.92
C PRO A 238 -5.73 18.08 10.26
N VAL A 239 -5.40 19.34 10.60
CA VAL A 239 -6.01 20.54 10.00
C VAL A 239 -5.57 20.69 8.55
N LYS A 240 -4.26 20.47 8.28
CA LYS A 240 -3.71 20.51 6.92
C LYS A 240 -4.29 19.39 6.05
N ALA A 241 -4.42 18.17 6.61
CA ALA A 241 -5.08 17.06 5.93
C ALA A 241 -6.56 17.36 5.62
N LEU A 242 -7.30 17.95 6.58
CA LEU A 242 -8.68 18.36 6.35
C LEU A 242 -8.76 19.44 5.26
N GLY A 243 -7.87 20.43 5.29
CA GLY A 243 -7.80 21.48 4.26
C GLY A 243 -7.57 20.90 2.86
N LEU A 244 -6.69 19.90 2.75
CA LEU A 244 -6.45 19.22 1.47
C LEU A 244 -7.68 18.42 1.00
N LEU A 245 -8.38 17.75 1.91
CA LEU A 245 -9.63 17.04 1.60
C LEU A 245 -10.72 18.02 1.12
N GLU A 246 -10.80 19.22 1.71
CA GLU A 246 -11.72 20.27 1.25
C GLU A 246 -11.36 20.80 -0.15
N ILE A 247 -10.08 20.82 -0.48
CA ILE A 247 -9.63 21.12 -1.86
C ILE A 247 -10.15 20.06 -2.82
N MET A 248 -9.99 18.77 -2.49
CA MET A 248 -10.51 17.66 -3.31
C MET A 248 -12.03 17.78 -3.53
N PHE A 249 -12.79 18.09 -2.47
CA PHE A 249 -14.25 18.27 -2.60
C PHE A 249 -14.59 19.43 -3.54
N ARG A 250 -13.94 20.60 -3.39
CA ARG A 250 -14.16 21.75 -4.27
C ARG A 250 -13.82 21.45 -5.72
N LEU A 251 -12.73 20.75 -5.98
CA LEU A 251 -12.34 20.34 -7.34
C LEU A 251 -13.40 19.40 -7.95
N HIS A 252 -13.87 18.43 -7.16
CA HIS A 252 -14.90 17.51 -7.61
C HIS A 252 -16.24 18.20 -7.89
N GLU A 253 -16.69 19.08 -7.00
CA GLU A 253 -17.89 19.91 -7.16
C GLU A 253 -17.76 20.85 -8.38
N GLY A 254 -16.54 21.31 -8.68
CA GLY A 254 -16.19 22.06 -9.89
C GLY A 254 -16.13 21.23 -11.18
N GLY A 255 -16.46 19.92 -11.11
CA GLY A 255 -16.49 19.01 -12.27
C GLY A 255 -15.23 18.21 -12.52
N ASP A 256 -14.20 18.34 -11.67
CA ASP A 256 -12.99 17.54 -11.75
C ASP A 256 -13.20 16.13 -11.20
N LYS A 257 -13.41 15.16 -12.09
CA LYS A 257 -13.60 13.76 -11.72
C LYS A 257 -12.29 13.06 -11.34
N THR A 258 -11.12 13.60 -11.69
CA THR A 258 -9.83 12.97 -11.40
C THR A 258 -9.44 13.13 -9.93
N ALA A 259 -9.82 14.24 -9.29
CA ALA A 259 -9.57 14.53 -7.88
C ALA A 259 -10.74 14.13 -6.96
N GLN A 260 -11.63 13.22 -7.40
CA GLN A 260 -12.79 12.79 -6.61
C GLN A 260 -12.37 12.15 -5.29
N PRO A 261 -12.78 12.68 -4.12
CA PRO A 261 -12.53 12.03 -2.84
C PRO A 261 -13.18 10.65 -2.78
N ASP A 262 -12.58 9.75 -2.01
CA ASP A 262 -13.09 8.40 -1.78
C ASP A 262 -13.06 8.02 -0.29
N VAL A 263 -13.47 6.79 0.02
CA VAL A 263 -13.43 6.23 1.39
C VAL A 263 -12.04 6.35 2.00
N LEU A 264 -10.98 6.14 1.21
CA LEU A 264 -9.60 6.21 1.68
C LEU A 264 -9.22 7.64 2.06
N SER A 265 -9.61 8.64 1.25
CA SER A 265 -9.39 10.05 1.54
C SER A 265 -9.95 10.43 2.91
N ILE A 266 -11.23 10.12 3.16
CA ILE A 266 -11.92 10.45 4.41
C ILE A 266 -11.32 9.68 5.59
N SER A 267 -11.12 8.36 5.44
CA SER A 267 -10.59 7.54 6.53
C SER A 267 -9.17 7.96 6.92
N THR A 268 -8.36 8.40 5.96
CA THR A 268 -7.00 8.89 6.20
C THR A 268 -7.00 10.19 7.01
N VAL A 269 -7.90 11.12 6.71
CA VAL A 269 -8.06 12.35 7.51
C VAL A 269 -8.56 12.05 8.92
N ILE A 270 -9.54 11.14 9.08
CA ILE A 270 -10.00 10.70 10.42
C ILE A 270 -8.83 10.06 11.19
N ASN A 271 -7.98 9.26 10.55
CA ASN A 271 -6.80 8.68 11.17
C ASN A 271 -5.75 9.75 11.58
N ALA A 272 -5.60 10.83 10.81
CA ALA A 272 -4.76 11.96 11.21
C ALA A 272 -5.28 12.61 12.50
N PHE A 273 -6.59 12.83 12.63
CA PHE A 273 -7.22 13.29 13.87
C PHE A 273 -7.00 12.30 15.02
N SER A 274 -7.16 11.00 14.79
CA SER A 274 -6.98 9.96 15.82
C SER A 274 -5.61 10.03 16.49
N LYS A 275 -4.56 10.22 15.70
CA LYS A 275 -3.16 10.30 16.19
C LYS A 275 -2.81 11.63 16.84
N SER A 276 -3.60 12.68 16.60
CA SER A 276 -3.31 14.03 17.05
C SER A 276 -3.80 14.32 18.47
N LYS A 277 -3.33 15.45 19.00
CA LYS A 277 -3.85 16.08 20.20
C LYS A 277 -4.82 17.24 19.88
N PHE A 278 -5.51 17.19 18.74
CA PHE A 278 -6.41 18.25 18.31
C PHE A 278 -7.67 18.28 19.18
N PRO A 279 -8.06 19.45 19.74
CA PRO A 279 -9.32 19.61 20.47
C PRO A 279 -10.51 19.37 19.55
N GLY A 280 -11.57 18.71 20.05
CA GLY A 280 -12.78 18.44 19.25
C GLY A 280 -12.59 17.42 18.12
N LYS A 281 -11.49 16.67 18.08
CA LYS A 281 -11.21 15.68 17.03
C LYS A 281 -12.33 14.64 16.84
N ALA A 282 -13.05 14.28 17.89
CA ALA A 282 -14.17 13.34 17.80
C ALA A 282 -15.33 13.95 17.00
N ARG A 283 -15.62 15.23 17.19
CA ARG A 283 -16.62 15.98 16.43
C ARG A 283 -16.27 16.04 14.95
N GLU A 284 -15.01 16.37 14.63
CA GLU A 284 -14.55 16.43 13.24
C GLU A 284 -14.64 15.08 12.55
N ALA A 285 -14.22 14.00 13.23
CA ALA A 285 -14.34 12.64 12.70
C ALA A 285 -15.83 12.28 12.45
N ARG A 286 -16.74 12.66 13.35
CA ARG A 286 -18.18 12.44 13.17
C ARG A 286 -18.76 13.25 12.02
N ASN A 287 -18.37 14.50 11.87
CA ASN A 287 -18.79 15.36 10.77
C ASN A 287 -18.39 14.76 9.42
N LEU A 288 -17.15 14.26 9.31
CA LEU A 288 -16.66 13.60 8.09
C LEU A 288 -17.48 12.33 7.77
N LEU A 289 -17.81 11.49 8.76
CA LEU A 289 -18.66 10.33 8.56
C LEU A 289 -20.08 10.73 8.10
N ARG A 290 -20.67 11.77 8.71
CA ARG A 290 -21.99 12.29 8.30
C ARG A 290 -21.96 12.83 6.87
N ARG A 291 -20.93 13.60 6.51
CA ARG A 291 -20.76 14.12 5.14
C ARG A 291 -20.64 12.98 4.13
N MET A 292 -19.85 11.96 4.46
CA MET A 292 -19.69 10.77 3.63
C MET A 292 -21.02 10.05 3.38
N LYS A 293 -21.83 9.85 4.43
CA LYS A 293 -23.18 9.23 4.31
C LYS A 293 -24.09 10.05 3.41
N LYS A 294 -24.14 11.37 3.63
CA LYS A 294 -24.96 12.28 2.83
C LYS A 294 -24.58 12.21 1.34
N LEU A 295 -23.28 12.18 1.01
CA LEU A 295 -22.81 12.07 -0.37
C LEU A 295 -23.17 10.71 -0.97
N TYR A 296 -23.08 9.64 -0.18
CA TYR A 296 -23.50 8.29 -0.63
C TYR A 296 -25.02 8.24 -0.93
N GLU A 297 -25.86 8.84 -0.07
CA GLU A 297 -27.32 8.97 -0.24
C GLU A 297 -27.65 9.82 -1.50
N GLN A 298 -26.79 10.77 -1.87
CA GLN A 298 -26.89 11.58 -3.09
C GLN A 298 -26.43 10.85 -4.36
N GLY A 299 -25.97 9.59 -4.24
CA GLY A 299 -25.57 8.74 -5.36
C GLY A 299 -24.06 8.61 -5.60
N GLU A 300 -23.24 9.23 -4.78
CA GLU A 300 -21.76 9.11 -4.85
C GLU A 300 -21.29 7.74 -4.34
N LYS A 301 -21.29 6.73 -5.24
CA LYS A 301 -20.97 5.33 -4.87
C LYS A 301 -19.60 5.14 -4.20
N LYS A 302 -18.60 5.96 -4.55
CA LYS A 302 -17.27 5.93 -3.93
C LYS A 302 -17.27 6.38 -2.46
N MET A 303 -18.38 6.95 -1.97
CA MET A 303 -18.58 7.41 -0.60
C MET A 303 -19.33 6.41 0.28
N GLN A 304 -19.46 5.15 -0.13
CA GLN A 304 -20.13 4.13 0.69
C GLN A 304 -19.35 3.90 1.99
N PRO A 305 -19.92 4.21 3.17
CA PRO A 305 -19.26 3.95 4.44
C PRO A 305 -18.97 2.46 4.61
N ASN A 306 -17.80 2.16 5.15
CA ASN A 306 -17.40 0.80 5.45
C ASN A 306 -16.91 0.66 6.91
N VAL A 307 -16.70 -0.55 7.36
CA VAL A 307 -16.25 -0.86 8.72
C VAL A 307 -14.97 -0.12 9.13
N TYR A 308 -14.08 0.19 8.18
CA TYR A 308 -12.81 0.87 8.47
C TYR A 308 -13.04 2.34 8.86
N VAL A 309 -13.99 3.03 8.23
CA VAL A 309 -14.34 4.42 8.59
C VAL A 309 -14.97 4.47 9.98
N TYR A 310 -15.93 3.58 10.28
CA TYR A 310 -16.52 3.48 11.62
C TYR A 310 -15.45 3.17 12.68
N ALA A 311 -14.56 2.22 12.40
CA ALA A 311 -13.45 1.91 13.29
C ALA A 311 -12.52 3.11 13.52
N ALA A 312 -12.24 3.90 12.49
CA ALA A 312 -11.41 5.10 12.57
C ALA A 312 -12.08 6.18 13.45
N VAL A 313 -13.39 6.40 13.31
CA VAL A 313 -14.15 7.33 14.17
C VAL A 313 -14.13 6.87 15.63
N LEU A 314 -14.45 5.60 15.89
CA LEU A 314 -14.41 5.01 17.23
C LEU A 314 -13.01 5.12 17.85
N ASN A 315 -11.98 4.85 17.06
CA ASN A 315 -10.61 4.98 17.51
C ASN A 315 -10.26 6.44 17.85
N THR A 316 -10.71 7.40 17.04
CA THR A 316 -10.53 8.83 17.31
C THR A 316 -11.18 9.24 18.64
N CYS A 317 -12.38 8.74 18.93
CA CYS A 317 -13.08 8.96 20.19
C CYS A 317 -12.34 8.29 21.37
N ALA A 318 -11.90 7.04 21.21
CA ALA A 318 -11.20 6.28 22.26
C ALA A 318 -9.83 6.86 22.65
N TYR A 319 -9.25 7.70 21.79
CA TYR A 319 -8.03 8.45 22.06
C TYR A 319 -8.28 9.94 22.36
N ALA A 320 -9.53 10.32 22.68
CA ALA A 320 -9.81 11.66 23.14
C ALA A 320 -9.04 11.97 24.43
N PHE A 321 -8.58 13.21 24.51
CA PHE A 321 -7.85 13.70 25.68
C PHE A 321 -8.24 15.17 25.89
N GLY A 322 -7.84 15.77 27.00
CA GLY A 322 -8.14 17.18 27.28
C GLY A 322 -9.14 17.34 28.40
N ARG A 323 -9.98 18.39 28.35
CA ARG A 323 -10.98 18.73 29.35
C ARG A 323 -12.08 17.68 29.41
N ASN A 324 -12.83 17.66 30.52
CA ASN A 324 -13.91 16.71 30.69
C ASN A 324 -14.99 16.86 29.63
N GLU A 325 -15.35 18.08 29.23
CA GLU A 325 -16.29 18.35 28.14
C GLU A 325 -15.91 17.67 26.83
N GLU A 326 -14.63 17.70 26.46
CA GLU A 326 -14.12 17.03 25.23
C GLU A 326 -14.20 15.50 25.33
N LYS A 327 -13.97 14.95 26.54
CA LYS A 327 -14.10 13.52 26.80
C LYS A 327 -15.56 13.07 26.79
N GLU A 328 -16.45 13.85 27.36
CA GLU A 328 -17.89 13.58 27.34
C GLU A 328 -18.46 13.65 25.92
N GLU A 329 -18.06 14.66 25.14
CA GLU A 329 -18.42 14.75 23.72
C GLU A 329 -17.91 13.52 22.95
N ALA A 330 -16.63 13.15 23.14
CA ALA A 330 -16.04 11.98 22.48
C ALA A 330 -16.73 10.67 22.88
N LEU A 331 -17.13 10.54 24.15
CA LEU A 331 -17.90 9.38 24.64
C LEU A 331 -19.27 9.31 23.95
N LYS A 332 -19.99 10.44 23.90
CA LYS A 332 -21.28 10.52 23.22
C LYS A 332 -21.19 10.16 21.75
N VAL A 333 -20.25 10.79 21.02
CA VAL A 333 -20.00 10.51 19.62
C VAL A 333 -19.64 9.04 19.39
N GLY A 334 -18.83 8.46 20.27
CA GLY A 334 -18.41 7.06 20.16
C GLY A 334 -19.55 6.07 20.37
N ILE A 335 -20.42 6.32 21.38
CA ILE A 335 -21.62 5.48 21.63
C ILE A 335 -22.57 5.58 20.43
N GLU A 336 -22.92 6.79 19.99
CA GLU A 336 -23.80 7.01 18.83
C GLU A 336 -23.25 6.31 17.57
N THR A 337 -21.94 6.39 17.34
CA THR A 337 -21.28 5.77 16.17
C THR A 337 -21.33 4.24 16.25
N TYR A 338 -21.15 3.67 17.44
CA TYR A 338 -21.21 2.22 17.63
C TYR A 338 -22.65 1.70 17.45
N GLU A 339 -23.65 2.38 18.02
CA GLU A 339 -25.07 2.01 17.89
C GLU A 339 -25.55 2.13 16.44
N GLU A 340 -25.11 3.17 15.72
CA GLU A 340 -25.40 3.35 14.30
C GLU A 340 -24.80 2.20 13.47
N LEU A 341 -23.56 1.79 13.74
CA LEU A 341 -22.97 0.64 13.07
C LEU A 341 -23.74 -0.65 13.34
N GLN A 342 -24.14 -0.90 14.61
CA GLN A 342 -24.90 -2.09 14.98
C GLN A 342 -26.30 -2.15 14.34
N SER A 343 -26.89 -1.00 14.01
CA SER A 343 -28.17 -0.92 13.30
C SER A 343 -28.02 -0.94 11.76
N SER A 344 -26.78 -0.91 11.27
CA SER A 344 -26.47 -0.98 9.83
C SER A 344 -26.25 -2.41 9.36
N ASN A 345 -26.21 -2.62 8.04
CA ASN A 345 -25.84 -3.90 7.42
C ASN A 345 -24.33 -4.11 7.33
N ILE A 346 -23.51 -3.29 8.03
CA ILE A 346 -22.05 -3.38 8.00
C ILE A 346 -21.58 -4.27 9.16
N GLU A 347 -20.91 -5.37 8.84
CA GLU A 347 -20.36 -6.28 9.84
C GLU A 347 -19.21 -5.61 10.61
N ALA A 348 -19.32 -5.58 11.94
CA ALA A 348 -18.27 -5.07 12.80
C ALA A 348 -17.06 -6.02 12.82
N ASN A 349 -15.85 -5.46 12.88
CA ASN A 349 -14.62 -6.23 12.97
C ASN A 349 -13.98 -6.11 14.38
N HIS A 350 -12.92 -6.88 14.63
CA HIS A 350 -12.20 -6.86 15.91
C HIS A 350 -11.67 -5.47 16.31
N VAL A 351 -11.40 -4.57 15.34
CA VAL A 351 -10.94 -3.20 15.61
C VAL A 351 -12.09 -2.35 16.18
N VAL A 352 -13.28 -2.47 15.62
CA VAL A 352 -14.50 -1.80 16.12
C VAL A 352 -14.76 -2.19 17.57
N TYR A 353 -14.83 -3.49 17.86
CA TYR A 353 -15.08 -3.98 19.22
C TYR A 353 -14.02 -3.54 20.21
N GLY A 354 -12.74 -3.71 19.84
CA GLY A 354 -11.61 -3.30 20.69
C GLY A 354 -11.60 -1.78 20.96
N SER A 355 -11.88 -0.96 19.95
CA SER A 355 -11.93 0.50 20.08
C SER A 355 -13.11 0.94 20.93
N PHE A 356 -14.27 0.29 20.81
CA PHE A 356 -15.44 0.60 21.63
C PHE A 356 -15.23 0.19 23.11
N ILE A 357 -14.68 -1.00 23.38
CA ILE A 357 -14.31 -1.41 24.74
C ILE A 357 -13.29 -0.42 25.34
N ARG A 358 -12.30 -0.01 24.56
CA ARG A 358 -11.33 1.02 24.99
C ARG A 358 -11.99 2.36 25.30
N LEU A 359 -12.93 2.80 24.46
CA LEU A 359 -13.72 4.03 24.65
C LEU A 359 -14.40 4.01 26.01
N CYS A 360 -15.24 2.98 26.26
CA CYS A 360 -15.98 2.84 27.51
C CYS A 360 -15.04 2.77 28.71
N ARG A 361 -13.96 1.98 28.61
CA ARG A 361 -12.97 1.83 29.68
C ARG A 361 -12.29 3.15 30.05
N LYS A 362 -11.95 3.98 29.06
CA LYS A 362 -11.15 5.19 29.27
C LYS A 362 -11.97 6.43 29.59
N LEU A 363 -13.15 6.55 29.01
CA LEU A 363 -13.93 7.77 29.07
C LEU A 363 -15.12 7.68 30.02
N MET A 364 -15.61 6.48 30.36
CA MET A 364 -16.63 6.31 31.37
C MET A 364 -16.03 6.20 32.78
N PRO A 365 -16.57 6.87 33.79
CA PRO A 365 -16.18 6.72 35.18
C PRO A 365 -16.23 5.26 35.65
N MET A 366 -15.40 4.89 36.63
CA MET A 366 -15.35 3.50 37.12
C MET A 366 -16.63 3.11 37.86
N ASP A 367 -17.29 4.07 38.49
CA ASP A 367 -18.55 3.96 39.25
C ASP A 367 -19.79 4.05 38.34
N ASP A 368 -19.67 4.36 37.06
CA ASP A 368 -20.82 4.33 36.13
C ASP A 368 -21.25 2.89 35.85
N ALA A 369 -22.42 2.52 36.39
CA ALA A 369 -22.99 1.17 36.21
C ALA A 369 -23.17 0.77 34.74
N ARG A 370 -23.35 1.73 33.83
CA ARG A 370 -23.48 1.47 32.38
C ARG A 370 -22.17 1.02 31.75
N ARG A 371 -21.02 1.40 32.32
CA ARG A 371 -19.67 1.08 31.77
C ARG A 371 -19.51 -0.42 31.59
N ASN A 372 -19.67 -1.20 32.65
CA ASN A 372 -19.50 -2.66 32.58
C ASN A 372 -20.58 -3.32 31.72
N HIS A 373 -21.79 -2.76 31.67
CA HIS A 373 -22.86 -3.23 30.79
C HIS A 373 -22.48 -3.07 29.29
N PHE A 374 -22.02 -1.89 28.87
CA PHE A 374 -21.60 -1.65 27.50
C PHE A 374 -20.45 -2.56 27.09
N ILE A 375 -19.43 -2.72 27.94
CA ILE A 375 -18.26 -3.57 27.68
C ILE A 375 -18.71 -5.04 27.55
N THR A 376 -19.52 -5.54 28.45
CA THR A 376 -20.03 -6.91 28.43
C THR A 376 -20.87 -7.18 27.20
N ARG A 377 -21.77 -6.27 26.82
CA ARG A 377 -22.63 -6.38 25.63
C ARG A 377 -21.76 -6.42 24.36
N ALA A 378 -20.81 -5.50 24.24
CA ALA A 378 -19.90 -5.43 23.08
C ALA A 378 -19.05 -6.70 22.97
N PHE A 379 -18.54 -7.22 24.09
CA PHE A 379 -17.74 -8.45 24.08
C PHE A 379 -18.57 -9.68 23.73
N ARG A 380 -19.79 -9.81 24.23
CA ARG A 380 -20.71 -10.91 23.86
C ARG A 380 -21.02 -10.89 22.37
N GLN A 381 -21.30 -9.71 21.80
CA GLN A 381 -21.52 -9.57 20.37
C GLN A 381 -20.25 -9.95 19.57
N CYS A 382 -19.08 -9.49 20.01
CA CYS A 382 -17.80 -9.86 19.43
C CYS A 382 -17.57 -11.38 19.39
N CYS A 383 -17.94 -12.10 20.47
CA CYS A 383 -17.89 -13.56 20.54
C CYS A 383 -18.85 -14.22 19.54
N SER A 384 -20.09 -13.70 19.46
CA SER A 384 -21.11 -14.18 18.51
C SER A 384 -20.64 -14.04 17.06
N ASP A 385 -20.05 -12.90 16.72
CA ASP A 385 -19.57 -12.56 15.39
C ASP A 385 -18.23 -13.25 15.05
N GLY A 386 -17.61 -13.94 16.04
CA GLY A 386 -16.34 -14.62 15.83
C GLY A 386 -15.14 -13.68 15.62
N MET A 387 -15.20 -12.48 16.23
CA MET A 387 -14.21 -11.41 16.03
C MET A 387 -13.30 -11.19 17.26
N VAL A 388 -13.20 -12.16 18.17
CA VAL A 388 -12.32 -12.07 19.35
C VAL A 388 -10.87 -12.27 18.92
N GLY A 389 -10.13 -11.18 18.83
CA GLY A 389 -8.69 -11.15 18.52
C GLY A 389 -7.89 -10.58 19.69
N GLU A 390 -6.58 -10.63 19.56
CA GLU A 390 -5.62 -10.16 20.57
C GLU A 390 -5.90 -8.72 21.04
N TYR A 391 -6.26 -7.82 20.09
CA TYR A 391 -6.56 -6.44 20.41
C TYR A 391 -7.79 -6.31 21.34
N VAL A 392 -8.85 -7.06 21.08
CA VAL A 392 -10.07 -7.09 21.90
C VAL A 392 -9.75 -7.60 23.30
N LEU A 393 -9.02 -8.69 23.40
CA LEU A 393 -8.62 -9.30 24.68
C LEU A 393 -7.72 -8.37 25.50
N LYS A 394 -6.79 -7.67 24.87
CA LYS A 394 -5.97 -6.63 25.54
C LYS A 394 -6.81 -5.51 26.14
N GLN A 395 -7.86 -5.06 25.43
CA GLN A 395 -8.74 -4.02 25.96
C GLN A 395 -9.63 -4.56 27.09
N LEU A 396 -10.15 -5.79 26.98
CA LEU A 396 -10.97 -6.42 27.98
C LEU A 396 -10.20 -6.72 29.28
N ARG A 397 -8.95 -7.22 29.15
CA ARG A 397 -8.05 -7.51 30.30
C ARG A 397 -7.80 -6.28 31.18
N ALA A 398 -7.85 -5.08 30.59
CA ALA A 398 -7.71 -3.83 31.31
C ALA A 398 -9.00 -3.42 32.08
N VAL A 399 -10.02 -4.31 32.16
CA VAL A 399 -11.25 -4.18 32.97
C VAL A 399 -11.42 -5.49 33.73
N PRO A 400 -10.70 -5.67 34.88
CA PRO A 400 -10.57 -6.96 35.57
C PRO A 400 -11.92 -7.62 35.91
N ASP A 401 -12.88 -6.85 36.41
CA ASP A 401 -14.19 -7.35 36.81
C ASP A 401 -14.95 -8.01 35.65
N VAL A 402 -14.98 -7.35 34.49
CA VAL A 402 -15.63 -7.88 33.29
C VAL A 402 -14.80 -9.01 32.70
N TYR A 403 -13.48 -8.87 32.68
CA TYR A 403 -12.56 -9.89 32.16
C TYR A 403 -12.73 -11.20 32.92
N THR A 404 -12.68 -11.16 34.24
CA THR A 404 -12.85 -12.34 35.09
C THR A 404 -14.26 -12.93 34.94
N SER A 405 -15.30 -12.10 35.02
CA SER A 405 -16.69 -12.57 34.89
C SER A 405 -16.97 -13.26 33.53
N MET A 406 -16.42 -12.70 32.42
CA MET A 406 -16.70 -13.20 31.08
C MET A 406 -15.86 -14.42 30.69
N LEU A 407 -14.67 -14.57 31.28
CA LEU A 407 -13.70 -15.60 30.92
C LEU A 407 -13.49 -16.65 32.05
N GLN A 408 -14.22 -16.56 33.14
CA GLN A 408 -14.10 -17.41 34.34
C GLN A 408 -14.06 -18.91 34.01
N SER A 409 -14.82 -19.34 33.01
CA SER A 409 -14.86 -20.75 32.57
C SER A 409 -13.68 -21.17 31.69
N TYR A 410 -12.83 -20.23 31.24
CA TYR A 410 -11.77 -20.44 30.26
C TYR A 410 -10.38 -20.04 30.76
N ILE A 411 -10.29 -19.43 31.93
CA ILE A 411 -9.06 -18.91 32.51
C ILE A 411 -8.79 -19.67 33.81
N VAL A 412 -7.64 -20.36 33.87
CA VAL A 412 -7.14 -20.99 35.11
C VAL A 412 -6.39 -19.97 35.95
N ASP A 413 -5.69 -19.02 35.30
CA ASP A 413 -4.97 -17.93 35.95
C ASP A 413 -5.14 -16.63 35.12
N VAL A 414 -5.49 -15.53 35.78
CA VAL A 414 -5.69 -14.20 35.16
C VAL A 414 -4.41 -13.64 34.54
N ASN A 415 -3.26 -14.12 34.98
CA ASN A 415 -1.94 -13.69 34.52
C ASN A 415 -1.42 -14.43 33.30
N VAL A 416 -2.10 -15.49 32.84
CA VAL A 416 -1.70 -16.21 31.62
C VAL A 416 -1.59 -15.26 30.42
N PRO A 417 -0.50 -15.32 29.61
CA PRO A 417 -0.38 -14.55 28.39
C PRO A 417 -1.61 -14.72 27.49
N ILE A 418 -2.04 -13.64 26.82
CA ILE A 418 -3.24 -13.68 25.94
C ILE A 418 -3.07 -14.72 24.84
N GLU A 419 -1.83 -14.97 24.42
CA GLU A 419 -1.45 -15.92 23.38
C GLU A 419 -1.70 -17.38 23.80
N ASP A 420 -1.67 -17.66 25.11
CA ASP A 420 -1.82 -19.00 25.70
C ASP A 420 -3.26 -19.28 26.16
N LEU A 421 -4.18 -18.35 25.94
CA LEU A 421 -5.58 -18.53 26.34
C LEU A 421 -6.29 -19.54 25.44
N SER A 422 -6.79 -20.63 26.04
CA SER A 422 -7.60 -21.64 25.36
C SER A 422 -9.06 -21.20 25.24
N LEU A 423 -9.35 -20.31 24.29
CA LEU A 423 -10.71 -19.80 24.03
C LEU A 423 -11.42 -20.65 22.96
N PRO A 424 -12.78 -20.66 22.96
CA PRO A 424 -13.53 -21.35 21.93
C PRO A 424 -13.18 -20.89 20.52
N LYS A 425 -12.80 -21.79 19.64
CA LYS A 425 -12.43 -21.49 18.24
C LYS A 425 -13.49 -20.66 17.50
N LYS A 426 -14.77 -20.85 17.82
CA LYS A 426 -15.90 -20.09 17.25
C LYS A 426 -15.82 -18.58 17.53
N TRP A 427 -15.14 -18.16 18.61
CA TRP A 427 -15.02 -16.74 18.97
C TRP A 427 -14.02 -15.96 18.09
N SER A 428 -13.07 -16.65 17.45
CA SER A 428 -12.05 -16.05 16.60
C SER A 428 -12.13 -16.48 15.13
N ARG A 429 -13.20 -17.21 14.75
CA ARG A 429 -13.33 -17.81 13.39
C ARG A 429 -13.21 -16.81 12.24
N ASN A 430 -13.60 -15.56 12.45
CA ASN A 430 -13.61 -14.49 11.45
C ASN A 430 -12.44 -13.51 11.60
N VAL A 431 -11.55 -13.71 12.59
CA VAL A 431 -10.35 -12.90 12.75
C VAL A 431 -9.30 -13.36 11.74
N ARG A 432 -9.03 -12.51 10.74
CA ARG A 432 -7.93 -12.75 9.79
C ARG A 432 -6.61 -12.46 10.50
N ASP A 433 -5.88 -13.50 10.86
CA ASP A 433 -4.56 -13.37 11.47
C ASP A 433 -3.54 -12.91 10.41
N ARG A 434 -2.91 -11.74 10.59
CA ARG A 434 -1.86 -11.24 9.71
C ARG A 434 -0.63 -12.18 9.67
N ARG A 435 -0.48 -13.08 10.63
CA ARG A 435 0.61 -14.07 10.68
C ARG A 435 0.42 -15.19 9.65
N GLN A 436 -0.81 -15.58 9.33
CA GLN A 436 -1.08 -16.66 8.35
C GLN A 436 -0.87 -16.21 6.89
N ASN A 437 -0.93 -14.91 6.58
CA ASN A 437 -0.68 -14.38 5.23
C ASN A 437 0.82 -14.14 4.92
N ARG A 438 1.74 -14.41 5.86
CA ARG A 438 3.19 -14.39 5.60
C ARG A 438 3.74 -15.72 5.10
N PHE A 439 2.92 -16.77 5.09
CA PHE A 439 3.30 -18.13 4.68
C PHE A 439 2.37 -18.75 3.61
N ARG A 440 1.55 -17.91 2.94
CA ARG A 440 0.83 -18.31 1.72
C ARG A 440 1.33 -17.56 0.52
#